data_79653984ef309cb7d0c3f3c3c192e06a
#
_entry.id   79653984ef309cb7d0c3f3c3c192e06a
#
_cell.length_a   1.000
_cell.length_b   1.000
_cell.length_c   1.000
_cell.angle_alpha   90.00
_cell.angle_beta   90.00
_cell.angle_gamma   90.00
#
_symmetry.space_group_name_H-M   'P 1'
#
loop_
_entity.id
_entity.type
_entity.pdbx_description
1 polymer ?
#
loop_
_entity_poly.entity_id
_entity_poly.type
_entity_poly.pdbx_seq_one_letter_code
_entity_poly.pdbx_strand_id
1 'polypeptide(L)'
;YVVALNLAPTTPEWLQKIGAKPMKLGLDLRGGVHFLLEVDMDKAISQRMETSATDLRRQFRDNKIKFNNLNLSNNTITIQFADNADRDAAADFLRRNSNEFTQQAVATATGATLKLNYTDARRQEIQSYAVNQNLTTLRNRINELGVAEALVQTQGNNRIVVELPGVQDTAEAKRVLGRTANLEFRLVADSNDQYIDPYTGKYNGQPLPPGTEVFAYESLDSGRQLLLNRNRILTGERVQNATSGFSQDSGGAEVNITLDSAGGKLMADATRGA
;
A
#
# COMPACT_ATOMS: atom_id res chain seq x y z
N TYR A 1 -10.60 1.59 26.89
CA TYR A 1 -12.03 1.53 26.58
C TYR A 1 -12.38 2.75 25.74
N VAL A 2 -12.80 2.54 24.48
CA VAL A 2 -13.37 3.60 23.64
C VAL A 2 -14.86 3.65 23.97
N VAL A 3 -15.31 4.71 24.60
CA VAL A 3 -16.74 4.94 24.86
C VAL A 3 -17.29 5.73 23.70
N ALA A 4 -18.07 5.08 22.83
CA ALA A 4 -18.85 5.75 21.82
C ALA A 4 -20.19 6.19 22.42
N LEU A 5 -20.44 7.49 22.47
CA LEU A 5 -21.77 8.04 22.80
C LEU A 5 -22.70 7.84 21.61
N ASN A 6 -23.61 6.89 21.71
CA ASN A 6 -24.65 6.66 20.71
C ASN A 6 -25.97 7.27 21.19
N LEU A 7 -26.65 8.03 20.32
CA LEU A 7 -27.97 8.56 20.62
C LEU A 7 -28.99 7.41 20.63
N ALA A 8 -29.59 7.15 21.77
CA ALA A 8 -30.69 6.20 21.88
C ALA A 8 -31.94 6.76 21.18
N PRO A 9 -32.60 5.96 20.32
CA PRO A 9 -33.85 6.42 19.67
C PRO A 9 -34.93 6.61 20.71
N THR A 10 -35.54 7.79 20.70
CA THR A 10 -36.72 8.13 21.56
C THR A 10 -38.05 7.65 20.97
N THR A 11 -38.01 6.75 20.00
CA THR A 11 -39.20 6.20 19.36
C THR A 11 -39.95 5.34 20.36
N PRO A 12 -41.24 5.65 20.67
CA PRO A 12 -42.07 4.87 21.59
C PRO A 12 -42.15 3.39 21.18
N GLU A 13 -42.14 2.47 22.17
CA GLU A 13 -42.13 1.01 21.92
C GLU A 13 -43.27 0.52 21.03
N TRP A 14 -44.44 1.17 21.11
CA TRP A 14 -45.57 0.78 20.26
C TRP A 14 -45.34 1.06 18.78
N LEU A 15 -44.60 2.14 18.45
CA LEU A 15 -44.20 2.46 17.09
C LEU A 15 -43.14 1.52 16.56
N GLN A 16 -42.24 1.06 17.43
CA GLN A 16 -41.22 0.05 17.05
C GLN A 16 -41.87 -1.32 16.71
N LYS A 17 -42.94 -1.68 17.41
CA LYS A 17 -43.69 -2.94 17.17
C LYS A 17 -44.37 -3.00 15.80
N ILE A 18 -44.71 -1.85 15.20
CA ILE A 18 -45.27 -1.77 13.83
C ILE A 18 -44.16 -1.54 12.77
N GLY A 19 -42.87 -1.65 13.14
CA GLY A 19 -41.78 -1.50 12.19
C GLY A 19 -41.40 -0.08 11.84
N ALA A 20 -41.93 0.92 12.56
CA ALA A 20 -41.54 2.31 12.36
C ALA A 20 -40.10 2.54 12.88
N LYS A 21 -39.21 2.87 11.96
CA LYS A 21 -37.82 3.25 12.28
C LYS A 21 -37.77 4.78 12.42
N PRO A 22 -36.89 5.30 13.33
CA PRO A 22 -36.66 6.73 13.40
C PRO A 22 -36.20 7.26 12.04
N MET A 23 -36.63 8.46 11.70
CA MET A 23 -36.29 9.13 10.45
C MET A 23 -34.75 9.34 10.45
N LYS A 24 -34.12 8.93 9.39
CA LYS A 24 -32.66 9.16 9.20
C LYS A 24 -32.43 10.64 8.95
N LEU A 25 -31.89 11.31 9.95
CA LEU A 25 -31.56 12.73 9.86
C LEU A 25 -30.20 12.87 9.25
N GLY A 26 -30.07 13.49 8.07
CA GLY A 26 -28.80 13.78 7.40
C GLY A 26 -27.96 14.80 8.14
N LEU A 27 -26.81 15.12 7.57
CA LEU A 27 -25.81 16.07 8.09
C LEU A 27 -26.44 17.44 8.45
N ASP A 28 -27.40 17.90 7.63
CA ASP A 28 -28.06 19.20 7.78
C ASP A 28 -28.88 19.34 9.08
N LEU A 29 -29.35 18.21 9.61
CA LEU A 29 -30.23 18.21 10.81
C LEU A 29 -29.50 17.71 12.07
N ARG A 30 -28.47 16.94 11.94
CA ARG A 30 -27.67 16.42 13.08
C ARG A 30 -26.35 17.17 13.29
N GLY A 31 -25.94 18.00 12.32
CA GLY A 31 -24.57 18.48 12.23
C GLY A 31 -23.62 17.33 11.93
N GLY A 32 -22.36 17.62 11.77
CA GLY A 32 -21.35 16.62 11.49
C GLY A 32 -20.23 17.17 10.64
N VAL A 33 -19.41 16.27 10.13
CA VAL A 33 -18.24 16.63 9.34
C VAL A 33 -18.35 16.07 7.92
N HIS A 34 -18.04 16.93 6.96
CA HIS A 34 -17.92 16.58 5.55
C HIS A 34 -16.47 16.71 5.13
N PHE A 35 -15.88 15.60 4.66
CA PHE A 35 -14.54 15.59 4.06
C PHE A 35 -14.64 15.34 2.57
N LEU A 36 -13.87 16.12 1.83
CA LEU A 36 -13.54 15.83 0.44
C LEU A 36 -12.05 15.42 0.39
N LEU A 37 -11.81 14.15 0.10
CA LEU A 37 -10.48 13.59 0.02
C LEU A 37 -10.11 13.39 -1.44
N GLU A 38 -8.86 13.69 -1.80
CA GLU A 38 -8.33 13.45 -3.12
C GLU A 38 -7.29 12.33 -3.06
N VAL A 39 -7.40 11.37 -3.99
CA VAL A 39 -6.43 10.30 -4.14
C VAL A 39 -5.26 10.81 -4.97
N ASP A 40 -4.05 10.72 -4.43
CA ASP A 40 -2.82 11.08 -5.13
C ASP A 40 -2.51 10.05 -6.23
N MET A 41 -2.99 10.35 -7.43
CA MET A 41 -2.86 9.46 -8.59
C MET A 41 -1.42 9.34 -9.09
N ASP A 42 -0.64 10.41 -9.00
CA ASP A 42 0.75 10.40 -9.43
C ASP A 42 1.59 9.49 -8.52
N LYS A 43 1.33 9.55 -7.23
CA LYS A 43 1.96 8.66 -6.26
C LYS A 43 1.56 7.19 -6.47
N ALA A 44 0.28 6.93 -6.74
CA ALA A 44 -0.19 5.56 -7.02
C ALA A 44 0.48 4.97 -8.28
N ILE A 45 0.58 5.76 -9.35
CA ILE A 45 1.26 5.36 -10.59
C ILE A 45 2.76 5.16 -10.34
N SER A 46 3.41 6.08 -9.62
CA SER A 46 4.84 6.00 -9.31
C SER A 46 5.18 4.74 -8.51
N GLN A 47 4.43 4.44 -7.46
CA GLN A 47 4.63 3.23 -6.66
C GLN A 47 4.46 1.95 -7.48
N ARG A 48 3.46 1.92 -8.34
CA ARG A 48 3.23 0.77 -9.22
C ARG A 48 4.34 0.61 -10.24
N MET A 49 4.86 1.73 -10.77
CA MET A 49 5.99 1.74 -11.71
C MET A 49 7.29 1.24 -11.05
N GLU A 50 7.53 1.57 -9.78
CA GLU A 50 8.68 1.03 -9.00
C GLU A 50 8.61 -0.49 -8.87
N THR A 51 7.41 -1.00 -8.55
CA THR A 51 7.17 -2.44 -8.48
C THR A 51 7.44 -3.10 -9.85
N SER A 52 6.88 -2.53 -10.92
CA SER A 52 7.11 -3.04 -12.27
C SER A 52 8.59 -2.98 -12.68
N ALA A 53 9.32 -1.93 -12.31
CA ALA A 53 10.76 -1.83 -12.58
C ALA A 53 11.56 -2.94 -11.88
N THR A 54 11.18 -3.28 -10.66
CA THR A 54 11.80 -4.37 -9.90
C THR A 54 11.49 -5.74 -10.52
N ASP A 55 10.23 -5.96 -10.91
CA ASP A 55 9.80 -7.18 -11.57
C ASP A 55 10.47 -7.36 -12.93
N LEU A 56 10.60 -6.30 -13.71
CA LEU A 56 11.32 -6.33 -15.01
C LEU A 56 12.79 -6.69 -14.85
N ARG A 57 13.48 -6.16 -13.84
CA ARG A 57 14.87 -6.56 -13.56
C ARG A 57 15.00 -8.05 -13.30
N ARG A 58 14.06 -8.62 -12.54
CA ARG A 58 14.01 -10.06 -12.27
C ARG A 58 13.71 -10.84 -13.54
N GLN A 59 12.65 -10.51 -14.26
CA GLN A 59 12.25 -11.19 -15.48
C GLN A 59 13.35 -11.18 -16.56
N PHE A 60 14.05 -10.05 -16.73
CA PHE A 60 15.17 -9.97 -17.70
C PHE A 60 16.33 -10.87 -17.29
N ARG A 61 16.67 -10.93 -16.01
CA ARG A 61 17.71 -11.87 -15.52
C ARG A 61 17.31 -13.32 -15.75
N ASP A 62 16.10 -13.69 -15.40
CA ASP A 62 15.57 -15.05 -15.52
C ASP A 62 15.53 -15.51 -16.98
N ASN A 63 15.23 -14.60 -17.90
CA ASN A 63 15.19 -14.86 -19.35
C ASN A 63 16.53 -14.56 -20.06
N LYS A 64 17.60 -14.29 -19.31
CA LYS A 64 18.96 -14.02 -19.82
C LYS A 64 19.02 -12.84 -20.80
N ILE A 65 18.12 -11.87 -20.66
CA ILE A 65 18.13 -10.62 -21.41
C ILE A 65 19.15 -9.68 -20.76
N LYS A 66 20.19 -9.31 -21.51
CA LYS A 66 21.26 -8.45 -21.01
C LYS A 66 20.83 -7.00 -21.06
N PHE A 67 21.08 -6.26 -19.97
CA PHE A 67 20.91 -4.81 -19.91
C PHE A 67 21.99 -4.22 -18.99
N ASN A 68 22.40 -2.98 -19.26
CA ASN A 68 23.42 -2.29 -18.49
C ASN A 68 22.84 -1.62 -17.25
N ASN A 69 21.71 -0.93 -17.44
CA ASN A 69 21.07 -0.18 -16.37
C ASN A 69 19.54 -0.10 -16.59
N LEU A 70 18.80 -0.03 -15.49
CA LEU A 70 17.36 0.20 -15.50
C LEU A 70 17.03 1.24 -14.41
N ASN A 71 16.64 2.42 -14.84
CA ASN A 71 16.29 3.55 -14.00
C ASN A 71 14.82 3.93 -14.14
N LEU A 72 14.23 4.36 -13.04
CA LEU A 72 12.90 4.96 -13.02
C LEU A 72 13.03 6.46 -12.74
N SER A 73 12.45 7.27 -13.61
CA SER A 73 12.38 8.73 -13.43
C SER A 73 11.08 9.24 -14.06
N ASN A 74 10.37 10.11 -13.36
CA ASN A 74 9.12 10.74 -13.85
C ASN A 74 8.12 9.73 -14.46
N ASN A 75 7.85 8.62 -13.75
CA ASN A 75 6.94 7.55 -14.19
C ASN A 75 7.34 6.91 -15.54
N THR A 76 8.61 7.00 -15.91
CA THR A 76 9.19 6.38 -17.10
C THR A 76 10.31 5.45 -16.70
N ILE A 77 10.22 4.18 -17.07
CA ILE A 77 11.33 3.23 -16.92
C ILE A 77 12.24 3.39 -18.15
N THR A 78 13.50 3.71 -17.89
CA THR A 78 14.53 3.84 -18.92
C THR A 78 15.53 2.71 -18.77
N ILE A 79 15.66 1.88 -19.79
CA ILE A 79 16.55 0.72 -19.81
C ILE A 79 17.64 0.97 -20.85
N GLN A 80 18.90 0.81 -20.42
CA GLN A 80 20.08 0.98 -21.26
C GLN A 80 20.67 -0.40 -21.62
N PHE A 81 21.00 -0.56 -22.89
CA PHE A 81 21.58 -1.79 -23.45
C PHE A 81 22.92 -1.48 -24.10
N ALA A 82 23.76 -2.50 -24.22
CA ALA A 82 25.06 -2.39 -24.89
C ALA A 82 24.88 -2.14 -26.41
N ASP A 83 23.90 -2.77 -27.00
CA ASP A 83 23.60 -2.69 -28.44
C ASP A 83 22.11 -2.74 -28.76
N ASN A 84 21.79 -2.60 -30.05
CA ASN A 84 20.42 -2.64 -30.52
C ASN A 84 19.81 -4.06 -30.47
N ALA A 85 20.61 -5.10 -30.58
CA ALA A 85 20.12 -6.49 -30.58
C ALA A 85 19.56 -6.88 -29.22
N ASP A 86 20.26 -6.54 -28.14
CA ASP A 86 19.79 -6.76 -26.75
C ASP A 86 18.54 -5.94 -26.46
N ARG A 87 18.48 -4.67 -26.93
CA ARG A 87 17.28 -3.82 -26.82
C ARG A 87 16.07 -4.45 -27.53
N ASP A 88 16.28 -4.90 -28.77
CA ASP A 88 15.20 -5.46 -29.59
C ASP A 88 14.70 -6.79 -29.01
N ALA A 89 15.60 -7.61 -28.46
CA ALA A 89 15.23 -8.81 -27.72
C ALA A 89 14.38 -8.50 -26.47
N ALA A 90 14.75 -7.45 -25.73
CA ALA A 90 13.96 -6.98 -24.60
C ALA A 90 12.58 -6.45 -25.02
N ALA A 91 12.52 -5.68 -26.10
CA ALA A 91 11.28 -5.14 -26.66
C ALA A 91 10.34 -6.26 -27.14
N ASP A 92 10.88 -7.27 -27.80
CA ASP A 92 10.13 -8.45 -28.26
C ASP A 92 9.62 -9.30 -27.09
N PHE A 93 10.44 -9.47 -26.05
CA PHE A 93 10.03 -10.14 -24.83
C PHE A 93 8.84 -9.43 -24.18
N LEU A 94 8.92 -8.11 -24.04
CA LEU A 94 7.85 -7.31 -23.45
C LEU A 94 6.57 -7.37 -24.28
N ARG A 95 6.64 -7.29 -25.62
CA ARG A 95 5.46 -7.41 -26.49
C ARG A 95 4.73 -8.74 -26.35
N ARG A 96 5.46 -9.82 -26.08
CA ARG A 96 4.88 -11.16 -25.94
C ARG A 96 4.33 -11.43 -24.55
N ASN A 97 4.92 -10.83 -23.51
CA ASN A 97 4.62 -11.17 -22.12
C ASN A 97 3.87 -10.07 -21.35
N SER A 98 3.82 -8.85 -21.89
CA SER A 98 3.18 -7.72 -21.19
C SER A 98 2.63 -6.71 -22.22
N ASN A 99 1.37 -6.36 -22.06
CA ASN A 99 0.72 -5.29 -22.81
C ASN A 99 0.53 -4.00 -21.99
N GLU A 100 1.19 -3.93 -20.84
CA GLU A 100 1.02 -2.82 -19.90
C GLU A 100 1.78 -1.56 -20.32
N PHE A 101 2.82 -1.72 -21.19
CA PHE A 101 3.74 -0.65 -21.53
C PHE A 101 3.65 -0.21 -22.97
N THR A 102 3.70 1.09 -23.20
CA THR A 102 4.12 1.68 -24.47
C THR A 102 5.65 1.68 -24.49
N GLN A 103 6.22 1.28 -25.64
CA GLN A 103 7.66 1.11 -25.83
C GLN A 103 8.17 2.16 -26.80
N GLN A 104 9.21 2.91 -26.40
CA GLN A 104 9.89 3.85 -27.25
C GLN A 104 11.38 3.49 -27.31
N ALA A 105 11.81 3.02 -28.46
CA ALA A 105 13.22 2.79 -28.75
C ALA A 105 13.94 4.11 -29.08
N VAL A 106 15.05 4.37 -28.40
CA VAL A 106 15.88 5.55 -28.63
C VAL A 106 17.30 5.07 -28.93
N ALA A 107 17.83 5.40 -30.09
CA ALA A 107 19.23 5.17 -30.42
C ALA A 107 20.07 6.28 -29.77
N THR A 108 21.14 5.90 -29.08
CA THR A 108 22.11 6.84 -28.49
C THR A 108 23.49 6.58 -29.09
N ALA A 109 24.36 7.57 -29.07
CA ALA A 109 25.71 7.44 -29.66
C ALA A 109 26.56 6.34 -29.02
N THR A 110 26.25 5.93 -27.77
CA THR A 110 27.03 4.98 -26.97
C THR A 110 26.27 3.69 -26.61
N GLY A 111 25.15 3.38 -27.30
CA GLY A 111 24.33 2.20 -27.01
C GLY A 111 22.89 2.36 -27.46
N ALA A 112 22.02 1.53 -26.92
CA ALA A 112 20.60 1.53 -27.22
C ALA A 112 19.78 1.74 -25.93
N THR A 113 18.69 2.46 -26.03
CA THR A 113 17.81 2.75 -24.90
C THR A 113 16.38 2.37 -25.23
N LEU A 114 15.68 1.75 -24.30
CA LEU A 114 14.24 1.48 -24.35
C LEU A 114 13.56 2.25 -23.23
N LYS A 115 12.62 3.12 -23.57
CA LYS A 115 11.76 3.82 -22.62
C LYS A 115 10.40 3.15 -22.57
N LEU A 116 9.93 2.90 -21.34
CA LEU A 116 8.64 2.27 -21.07
C LEU A 116 7.78 3.21 -20.25
N ASN A 117 6.55 3.42 -20.72
CA ASN A 117 5.51 4.12 -19.98
C ASN A 117 4.28 3.22 -19.92
N TYR A 118 3.45 3.36 -18.88
CA TYR A 118 2.18 2.67 -18.89
C TYR A 118 1.29 3.15 -20.04
N THR A 119 0.55 2.21 -20.64
CA THR A 119 -0.55 2.54 -21.54
C THR A 119 -1.64 3.30 -20.82
N ASP A 120 -2.45 4.07 -21.53
CA ASP A 120 -3.58 4.81 -20.93
C ASP A 120 -4.58 3.88 -20.25
N ALA A 121 -4.83 2.71 -20.84
CA ALA A 121 -5.67 1.68 -20.26
C ALA A 121 -5.12 1.21 -18.89
N ARG A 122 -3.82 0.96 -18.80
CA ARG A 122 -3.17 0.55 -17.56
C ARG A 122 -3.18 1.65 -16.52
N ARG A 123 -2.98 2.90 -16.92
CA ARG A 123 -3.10 4.05 -16.01
C ARG A 123 -4.51 4.15 -15.40
N GLN A 124 -5.54 4.04 -16.22
CA GLN A 124 -6.93 4.06 -15.76
C GLN A 124 -7.25 2.91 -14.81
N GLU A 125 -6.73 1.72 -15.09
CA GLU A 125 -6.88 0.57 -14.19
C GLU A 125 -6.23 0.82 -12.82
N ILE A 126 -4.99 1.32 -12.80
CA ILE A 126 -4.27 1.67 -11.57
C ILE A 126 -5.03 2.75 -10.78
N GLN A 127 -5.53 3.78 -11.46
CA GLN A 127 -6.32 4.85 -10.86
C GLN A 127 -7.61 4.32 -10.23
N SER A 128 -8.38 3.53 -10.99
CA SER A 128 -9.62 2.93 -10.49
C SER A 128 -9.36 2.01 -9.30
N TYR A 129 -8.31 1.22 -9.35
CA TYR A 129 -7.89 0.36 -8.25
C TYR A 129 -7.53 1.19 -7.00
N ALA A 130 -6.74 2.25 -7.16
CA ALA A 130 -6.34 3.13 -6.06
C ALA A 130 -7.56 3.80 -5.39
N VAL A 131 -8.53 4.29 -6.16
CA VAL A 131 -9.76 4.88 -5.60
C VAL A 131 -10.56 3.85 -4.83
N ASN A 132 -10.79 2.67 -5.39
CA ASN A 132 -11.56 1.60 -4.75
C ASN A 132 -10.88 1.11 -3.46
N GLN A 133 -9.56 0.96 -3.47
CA GLN A 133 -8.78 0.57 -2.30
C GLN A 133 -8.88 1.62 -1.18
N ASN A 134 -8.74 2.90 -1.52
CA ASN A 134 -8.90 3.99 -0.56
C ASN A 134 -10.33 4.07 -0.01
N LEU A 135 -11.34 3.89 -0.86
CA LEU A 135 -12.74 3.85 -0.46
C LEU A 135 -13.01 2.74 0.57
N THR A 136 -12.49 1.54 0.33
CA THR A 136 -12.62 0.39 1.24
C THR A 136 -11.90 0.68 2.56
N THR A 137 -10.69 1.21 2.50
CA THR A 137 -9.91 1.58 3.68
C THR A 137 -10.63 2.63 4.53
N LEU A 138 -11.19 3.66 3.90
CA LEU A 138 -11.94 4.71 4.59
C LEU A 138 -13.21 4.16 5.24
N ARG A 139 -13.97 3.29 4.55
CA ARG A 139 -15.14 2.62 5.15
C ARG A 139 -14.78 1.82 6.40
N ASN A 140 -13.71 1.05 6.33
CA ASN A 140 -13.27 0.25 7.49
C ASN A 140 -12.89 1.14 8.67
N ARG A 141 -12.13 2.22 8.44
CA ARG A 141 -11.76 3.18 9.50
C ARG A 141 -12.95 3.90 10.12
N ILE A 142 -13.94 4.24 9.31
CA ILE A 142 -15.16 4.89 9.79
C ILE A 142 -16.00 3.92 10.62
N ASN A 143 -16.04 2.65 10.22
CA ASN A 143 -16.69 1.61 11.02
C ASN A 143 -15.99 1.42 12.39
N GLU A 144 -14.66 1.51 12.43
CA GLU A 144 -13.90 1.48 13.68
C GLU A 144 -14.19 2.68 14.60
N LEU A 145 -14.51 3.85 14.02
CA LEU A 145 -14.96 5.03 14.77
C LEU A 145 -16.37 4.85 15.37
N GLY A 146 -17.10 3.81 14.96
CA GLY A 146 -18.46 3.57 15.44
C GLY A 146 -19.48 4.63 14.97
N VAL A 147 -19.17 5.39 13.92
CA VAL A 147 -20.09 6.40 13.37
C VAL A 147 -21.23 5.71 12.66
N ALA A 148 -22.42 5.84 13.23
CA ALA A 148 -23.63 5.33 12.58
C ALA A 148 -23.99 6.18 11.35
N GLU A 149 -24.39 5.50 10.28
CA GLU A 149 -24.91 6.14 9.04
C GLU A 149 -23.89 7.04 8.29
N ALA A 150 -22.59 6.77 8.45
CA ALA A 150 -21.57 7.45 7.65
C ALA A 150 -21.75 7.17 6.15
N LEU A 151 -21.61 8.20 5.32
CA LEU A 151 -21.62 8.07 3.87
C LEU A 151 -20.20 8.14 3.34
N VAL A 152 -19.80 7.14 2.54
CA VAL A 152 -18.52 7.11 1.85
C VAL A 152 -18.73 6.75 0.40
N GLN A 153 -18.51 7.71 -0.48
CA GLN A 153 -18.74 7.53 -1.92
C GLN A 153 -17.68 8.24 -2.77
N THR A 154 -17.50 7.75 -3.99
CA THR A 154 -16.63 8.41 -4.96
C THR A 154 -17.30 9.63 -5.57
N GLN A 155 -16.52 10.68 -5.83
CA GLN A 155 -16.92 11.86 -6.56
C GLN A 155 -15.95 12.14 -7.71
N GLY A 156 -16.42 11.93 -8.93
CA GLY A 156 -15.55 11.99 -10.10
C GLY A 156 -14.53 10.83 -10.13
N ASN A 157 -13.34 11.06 -10.69
CA ASN A 157 -12.39 10.00 -10.97
C ASN A 157 -11.32 9.80 -9.87
N ASN A 158 -11.13 10.78 -8.99
CA ASN A 158 -10.03 10.78 -8.02
C ASN A 158 -10.41 11.26 -6.63
N ARG A 159 -11.69 11.60 -6.39
CA ARG A 159 -12.12 12.13 -5.10
C ARG A 159 -13.07 11.19 -4.39
N ILE A 160 -13.05 11.23 -3.06
CA ILE A 160 -13.90 10.48 -2.17
C ILE A 160 -14.52 11.45 -1.19
N VAL A 161 -15.84 11.44 -1.14
CA VAL A 161 -16.64 12.18 -0.16
C VAL A 161 -16.88 11.29 1.04
N VAL A 162 -16.65 11.84 2.23
CA VAL A 162 -16.92 11.19 3.51
C VAL A 162 -17.80 12.13 4.34
N GLU A 163 -18.98 11.66 4.70
CA GLU A 163 -19.90 12.37 5.58
C GLU A 163 -20.06 11.60 6.89
N LEU A 164 -19.81 12.28 7.98
CA LEU A 164 -19.87 11.73 9.34
C LEU A 164 -20.91 12.47 10.17
N PRO A 165 -22.19 12.05 10.12
CA PRO A 165 -23.25 12.68 10.90
C PRO A 165 -22.99 12.53 12.39
N GLY A 166 -23.23 13.61 13.16
CA GLY A 166 -23.13 13.61 14.62
C GLY A 166 -21.71 13.65 15.18
N VAL A 167 -20.67 13.65 14.34
CA VAL A 167 -19.27 13.81 14.79
C VAL A 167 -19.00 15.29 15.07
N GLN A 168 -18.64 15.61 16.32
CA GLN A 168 -18.32 16.97 16.73
C GLN A 168 -16.83 17.26 16.73
N ASP A 169 -15.99 16.25 17.01
CA ASP A 169 -14.54 16.38 16.97
C ASP A 169 -13.98 16.10 15.57
N THR A 170 -13.83 17.19 14.81
CA THR A 170 -13.24 17.16 13.48
C THR A 170 -11.74 16.77 13.49
N ALA A 171 -11.03 17.09 14.57
CA ALA A 171 -9.60 16.80 14.70
C ALA A 171 -9.36 15.29 14.88
N GLU A 172 -10.18 14.64 15.71
CA GLU A 172 -10.11 13.19 15.88
C GLU A 172 -10.49 12.45 14.60
N ALA A 173 -11.59 12.84 13.96
CA ALA A 173 -12.00 12.27 12.68
C ALA A 173 -10.88 12.42 11.63
N LYS A 174 -10.28 13.60 11.51
CA LYS A 174 -9.14 13.86 10.62
C LYS A 174 -7.94 12.99 10.96
N ARG A 175 -7.64 12.81 12.26
CA ARG A 175 -6.52 11.98 12.71
C ARG A 175 -6.71 10.50 12.33
N VAL A 176 -7.91 9.95 12.48
CA VAL A 176 -8.21 8.56 12.15
C VAL A 176 -8.25 8.35 10.64
N LEU A 177 -8.92 9.22 9.90
CA LEU A 177 -8.98 9.14 8.44
C LEU A 177 -7.63 9.40 7.78
N GLY A 178 -6.81 10.29 8.35
CA GLY A 178 -5.51 10.68 7.81
C GLY A 178 -4.36 9.73 8.14
N ARG A 179 -4.57 8.69 8.95
CA ARG A 179 -3.51 7.70 9.19
C ARG A 179 -3.20 6.95 7.91
N THR A 180 -2.04 7.20 7.36
CA THR A 180 -1.50 6.45 6.21
C THR A 180 -0.48 5.47 6.74
N ALA A 181 -0.86 4.21 6.86
CA ALA A 181 0.07 3.13 7.15
C ALA A 181 0.12 2.21 5.93
N ASN A 182 1.29 2.08 5.31
CA ASN A 182 1.53 1.09 4.29
C ASN A 182 2.14 -0.14 4.95
N LEU A 183 1.48 -1.29 4.81
CA LEU A 183 2.04 -2.55 5.24
C LEU A 183 3.08 -3.00 4.21
N GLU A 184 4.31 -3.21 4.66
CA GLU A 184 5.40 -3.74 3.85
C GLU A 184 6.06 -4.90 4.58
N PHE A 185 6.32 -5.97 3.87
CA PHE A 185 7.11 -7.08 4.36
C PHE A 185 8.52 -6.97 3.80
N ARG A 186 9.50 -6.95 4.70
CA ARG A 186 10.92 -6.84 4.35
C ARG A 186 11.72 -7.84 5.18
N LEU A 187 12.80 -8.36 4.63
CA LEU A 187 13.73 -9.19 5.39
C LEU A 187 14.59 -8.32 6.31
N VAL A 188 14.88 -8.85 7.49
CA VAL A 188 15.96 -8.33 8.33
C VAL A 188 17.27 -8.61 7.59
N ALA A 189 18.17 -7.64 7.58
CA ALA A 189 19.45 -7.82 6.91
C ALA A 189 20.34 -8.84 7.69
N ASP A 190 21.05 -9.69 6.98
CA ASP A 190 21.95 -10.68 7.58
C ASP A 190 23.03 -10.06 8.50
N SER A 191 23.38 -8.80 8.21
CA SER A 191 24.33 -8.02 9.00
C SER A 191 23.67 -7.27 10.17
N ASN A 192 22.39 -7.51 10.50
CA ASN A 192 21.68 -6.80 11.56
C ASN A 192 22.49 -6.70 12.86
N ASP A 193 23.02 -7.82 13.35
CA ASP A 193 23.75 -7.90 14.62
C ASP A 193 25.10 -7.16 14.62
N GLN A 194 25.61 -6.79 13.46
CA GLN A 194 26.82 -5.96 13.32
C GLN A 194 26.52 -4.47 13.49
N TYR A 195 25.30 -4.04 13.16
CA TYR A 195 24.88 -2.65 13.15
C TYR A 195 23.90 -2.28 14.27
N ILE A 196 23.18 -3.26 14.78
CA ILE A 196 22.26 -3.11 15.91
C ILE A 196 22.86 -3.81 17.12
N ASP A 197 23.10 -3.06 18.19
CA ASP A 197 23.61 -3.60 19.44
C ASP A 197 22.58 -4.57 20.04
N PRO A 198 22.92 -5.84 20.27
CA PRO A 198 21.98 -6.85 20.75
C PRO A 198 21.45 -6.58 22.17
N TYR A 199 22.18 -5.82 22.98
CA TYR A 199 21.80 -5.50 24.38
C TYR A 199 20.90 -4.26 24.45
N THR A 200 21.28 -3.22 23.72
CA THR A 200 20.50 -1.95 23.73
C THR A 200 19.44 -1.89 22.65
N GLY A 201 19.54 -2.74 21.63
CA GLY A 201 18.67 -2.73 20.46
C GLY A 201 18.83 -1.47 19.59
N LYS A 202 19.93 -0.71 19.74
CA LYS A 202 20.12 0.55 19.05
C LYS A 202 21.16 0.44 17.94
N TYR A 203 20.98 1.23 16.91
CA TYR A 203 21.93 1.38 15.82
C TYR A 203 23.24 2.03 16.33
N ASN A 204 24.38 1.47 15.93
CA ASN A 204 25.69 1.86 16.42
C ASN A 204 26.33 3.06 15.68
N GLY A 205 25.66 3.63 14.67
CA GLY A 205 26.11 4.82 13.94
C GLY A 205 27.10 4.57 12.82
N GLN A 206 27.43 3.31 12.51
CA GLN A 206 28.35 3.00 11.40
C GLN A 206 27.68 3.21 10.03
N PRO A 207 28.46 3.51 8.95
CA PRO A 207 27.87 3.61 7.61
C PRO A 207 27.12 2.35 7.21
N LEU A 208 25.84 2.51 6.83
CA LEU A 208 24.97 1.37 6.48
C LEU A 208 25.41 0.67 5.20
N PRO A 209 25.27 -0.67 5.14
CA PRO A 209 25.47 -1.41 3.90
C PRO A 209 24.55 -0.91 2.78
N PRO A 210 24.99 -0.93 1.52
CA PRO A 210 24.15 -0.58 0.39
C PRO A 210 22.88 -1.42 0.35
N GLY A 211 21.73 -0.80 0.15
CA GLY A 211 20.45 -1.51 0.07
C GLY A 211 19.80 -1.84 1.41
N THR A 212 20.29 -1.29 2.52
CA THR A 212 19.70 -1.45 3.85
C THR A 212 19.18 -0.12 4.42
N GLU A 213 18.35 -0.20 5.45
CA GLU A 213 17.74 0.93 6.13
C GLU A 213 17.38 0.55 7.57
N VAL A 214 17.55 1.49 8.52
CA VAL A 214 17.22 1.28 9.93
C VAL A 214 15.79 1.71 10.23
N PHE A 215 15.04 0.81 10.88
CA PHE A 215 13.68 1.07 11.36
C PHE A 215 13.60 0.94 12.87
N ALA A 216 12.83 1.82 13.50
CA ALA A 216 12.53 1.75 14.92
C ALA A 216 11.22 0.97 15.16
N TYR A 217 11.18 0.20 16.25
CA TYR A 217 9.93 -0.36 16.74
C TYR A 217 9.03 0.74 17.32
N GLU A 218 7.74 0.69 16.97
CA GLU A 218 6.73 1.63 17.50
C GLU A 218 6.06 1.11 18.80
N SER A 219 6.47 -0.05 19.31
CA SER A 219 5.84 -0.65 20.50
C SER A 219 6.41 -0.12 21.82
N LEU A 220 5.79 -0.56 22.94
CA LEU A 220 6.14 -0.21 24.33
C LEU A 220 7.62 -0.40 24.71
N ASP A 221 8.39 -1.16 23.94
CA ASP A 221 9.86 -1.25 23.97
C ASP A 221 10.51 -0.12 23.16
N SER A 222 10.05 1.09 23.38
CA SER A 222 10.45 2.29 22.65
C SER A 222 11.96 2.49 22.63
N GLY A 223 12.54 2.31 21.47
CA GLY A 223 13.96 2.56 21.22
C GLY A 223 14.72 1.43 20.56
N ARG A 224 14.16 0.22 20.44
CA ARG A 224 14.79 -0.86 19.66
C ARG A 224 14.67 -0.58 18.16
N GLN A 225 15.68 -0.95 17.44
CA GLN A 225 15.80 -0.73 16.00
C GLN A 225 16.16 -2.06 15.30
N LEU A 226 15.84 -2.14 14.02
CA LEU A 226 16.22 -3.24 13.15
C LEU A 226 16.83 -2.69 11.87
N LEU A 227 17.82 -3.39 11.35
CA LEU A 227 18.36 -3.17 10.01
C LEU A 227 17.56 -4.03 9.02
N LEU A 228 16.81 -3.38 8.12
CA LEU A 228 16.00 -4.06 7.12
C LEU A 228 16.58 -3.87 5.72
N ASN A 229 16.40 -4.87 4.88
CA ASN A 229 16.63 -4.73 3.45
C ASN A 229 15.64 -3.74 2.85
N ARG A 230 16.09 -2.84 1.96
CA ARG A 230 15.21 -1.89 1.25
C ARG A 230 14.24 -2.58 0.30
N ASN A 231 14.63 -3.76 -0.20
CA ASN A 231 13.77 -4.53 -1.10
C ASN A 231 12.58 -5.07 -0.31
N ARG A 232 11.38 -4.69 -0.77
CA ARG A 232 10.12 -5.20 -0.24
C ARG A 232 9.86 -6.59 -0.81
N ILE A 233 9.51 -7.55 0.02
CA ILE A 233 9.06 -8.87 -0.42
C ILE A 233 7.67 -8.72 -1.03
N LEU A 234 6.77 -8.09 -0.28
CA LEU A 234 5.40 -7.79 -0.68
C LEU A 234 4.84 -6.60 0.12
N THR A 235 3.74 -6.07 -0.35
CA THR A 235 3.01 -4.97 0.28
C THR A 235 1.61 -5.41 0.69
N GLY A 236 0.91 -4.58 1.47
CA GLY A 236 -0.47 -4.84 1.91
C GLY A 236 -1.47 -5.09 0.78
N GLU A 237 -1.15 -4.74 -0.47
CA GLU A 237 -1.97 -5.05 -1.65
C GLU A 237 -2.15 -6.56 -1.89
N ARG A 238 -1.24 -7.39 -1.36
CA ARG A 238 -1.28 -8.85 -1.45
C ARG A 238 -2.00 -9.52 -0.29
N VAL A 239 -2.48 -8.73 0.68
CA VAL A 239 -3.23 -9.21 1.83
C VAL A 239 -4.71 -9.31 1.44
N GLN A 240 -5.26 -10.54 1.47
CA GLN A 240 -6.68 -10.79 1.23
C GLN A 240 -7.50 -10.63 2.50
N ASN A 241 -6.94 -11.06 3.64
CA ASN A 241 -7.62 -11.01 4.93
C ASN A 241 -6.61 -10.85 6.05
N ALA A 242 -7.03 -10.18 7.12
CA ALA A 242 -6.28 -10.05 8.36
C ALA A 242 -7.26 -10.15 9.55
N THR A 243 -6.99 -11.07 10.45
CA THR A 243 -7.82 -11.29 11.66
C THR A 243 -6.96 -11.24 12.90
N SER A 244 -7.43 -10.53 13.91
CA SER A 244 -6.78 -10.53 15.22
C SER A 244 -7.18 -11.78 16.02
N GLY A 245 -6.24 -12.33 16.78
CA GLY A 245 -6.44 -13.49 17.63
C GLY A 245 -5.53 -13.44 18.85
N PHE A 246 -5.58 -14.50 19.63
CA PHE A 246 -4.63 -14.76 20.71
C PHE A 246 -3.88 -16.05 20.37
N SER A 247 -2.57 -15.98 20.38
CA SER A 247 -1.71 -17.14 20.21
C SER A 247 -1.80 -18.04 21.45
N GLN A 248 -2.09 -19.31 21.23
CA GLN A 248 -2.09 -20.31 22.29
C GLN A 248 -0.66 -20.67 22.76
N ASP A 249 0.32 -20.50 21.87
CA ASP A 249 1.73 -20.84 22.16
C ASP A 249 2.48 -19.72 22.89
N SER A 250 2.24 -18.46 22.53
CA SER A 250 2.91 -17.29 23.14
C SER A 250 2.08 -16.57 24.20
N GLY A 251 0.77 -16.87 24.30
CA GLY A 251 -0.16 -16.18 25.22
C GLY A 251 -0.37 -14.70 24.91
N GLY A 252 0.07 -14.23 23.74
CA GLY A 252 0.00 -12.84 23.31
C GLY A 252 -1.03 -12.59 22.20
N ALA A 253 -1.31 -11.30 21.95
CA ALA A 253 -2.12 -10.91 20.81
C ALA A 253 -1.38 -11.22 19.49
N GLU A 254 -2.09 -11.79 18.53
CA GLU A 254 -1.56 -12.08 17.20
C GLU A 254 -2.45 -11.53 16.10
N VAL A 255 -1.88 -11.36 14.91
CA VAL A 255 -2.61 -11.03 13.68
C VAL A 255 -2.35 -12.11 12.63
N ASN A 256 -3.41 -12.84 12.27
CA ASN A 256 -3.35 -13.84 11.22
C ASN A 256 -3.62 -13.17 9.86
N ILE A 257 -2.63 -13.24 8.96
CA ILE A 257 -2.69 -12.61 7.64
C ILE A 257 -2.79 -13.68 6.56
N THR A 258 -3.83 -13.58 5.72
CA THR A 258 -3.97 -14.41 4.53
C THR A 258 -3.53 -13.61 3.29
N LEU A 259 -2.59 -14.15 2.55
CA LEU A 259 -2.07 -13.57 1.31
C LEU A 259 -2.80 -14.13 0.09
N ASP A 260 -2.82 -13.36 -1.01
CA ASP A 260 -3.21 -13.89 -2.30
C ASP A 260 -2.18 -14.92 -2.82
N SER A 261 -2.52 -15.67 -3.88
CA SER A 261 -1.64 -16.72 -4.41
C SER A 261 -0.27 -16.19 -4.87
N ALA A 262 -0.20 -14.96 -5.37
CA ALA A 262 1.05 -14.33 -5.79
C ALA A 262 1.89 -13.88 -4.58
N GLY A 263 1.25 -13.30 -3.56
CA GLY A 263 1.88 -12.92 -2.30
C GLY A 263 2.42 -14.12 -1.53
N GLY A 264 1.64 -15.22 -1.48
CA GLY A 264 2.08 -16.48 -0.89
C GLY A 264 3.34 -17.05 -1.55
N LYS A 265 3.41 -16.97 -2.89
CA LYS A 265 4.60 -17.39 -3.65
C LYS A 265 5.82 -16.51 -3.34
N LEU A 266 5.65 -15.18 -3.34
CA LEU A 266 6.73 -14.24 -3.02
C LEU A 266 7.24 -14.45 -1.59
N MET A 267 6.35 -14.65 -0.63
CA MET A 267 6.73 -14.93 0.76
C MET A 267 7.49 -16.26 0.88
N ALA A 268 6.98 -17.32 0.24
CA ALA A 268 7.62 -18.63 0.25
C ALA A 268 9.01 -18.59 -0.39
N ASP A 269 9.19 -17.87 -1.50
CA ASP A 269 10.49 -17.74 -2.16
C ASP A 269 11.49 -16.95 -1.31
N ALA A 270 11.03 -15.90 -0.63
CA ALA A 270 11.85 -15.09 0.25
C ALA A 270 12.29 -15.87 1.52
N THR A 271 11.40 -16.69 2.08
CA THR A 271 11.68 -17.44 3.32
C THR A 271 12.42 -18.75 3.11
N ARG A 272 12.51 -19.26 1.87
CA ARG A 272 13.36 -20.45 1.55
C ARG A 272 14.85 -20.14 1.52
N GLY A 273 15.22 -18.89 1.31
CA GLY A 273 16.62 -18.45 1.20
C GLY A 273 17.13 -17.75 2.45
N ALA A 274 16.31 -17.68 3.49
CA ALA A 274 16.62 -17.02 4.76
C ALA A 274 17.06 -18.05 5.81
#